data_bd2fb07efe47a8e5532f4955a07ea954
#
_entry.id   bd2fb07efe47a8e5532f4955a07ea954
#
_cell.length_a   1.000
_cell.length_b   1.000
_cell.length_c   1.000
_cell.angle_alpha   90.00
_cell.angle_beta   90.00
_cell.angle_gamma   90.00
#
_symmetry.space_group_name_H-M   'P 1'
#
loop_
_entity.id
_entity.type
_entity.pdbx_description
1 polymer ?
#
loop_
_entity_poly.entity_id
_entity_poly.type
_entity_poly.pdbx_seq_one_letter_code
_entity_poly.pdbx_strand_id
1 'polypeptide(L)'
;MAYDAIVIGSGLSGLAAGIRLAMFDKKVCIVEKHTVLGGLNSFYVRKNRTFDVGLHAMTNFTPKGIRNSPLGKLLKQLRFSHDDFRLCQQHMSEIRFPEHSLRFTNDFEFFQQEVADQFPKEIDGFNKLVEKILSFDELNLDDKKTLSSRPILESFIKNPILIDMLNCPLMYYGNAREGDMDFYQFVIMFKSVLSKASPNL
;
A
#
# COMPACT_ATOMS: atom_id res chain seq x y z
N MET A 1 40.21 -7.76 3.93
CA MET A 1 39.54 -6.47 3.60
C MET A 1 38.58 -6.13 4.72
N ALA A 2 38.66 -4.93 5.28
CA ALA A 2 37.69 -4.49 6.31
C ALA A 2 36.51 -3.76 5.65
N TYR A 3 35.34 -3.93 6.20
CA TYR A 3 34.14 -3.18 5.85
C TYR A 3 33.79 -2.18 6.97
N ASP A 4 33.26 -1.02 6.60
CA ASP A 4 32.80 -0.02 7.57
C ASP A 4 31.44 -0.39 8.14
N ALA A 5 30.63 -1.12 7.37
CA ALA A 5 29.30 -1.59 7.79
C ALA A 5 28.94 -2.92 7.15
N ILE A 6 28.19 -3.73 7.89
CA ILE A 6 27.57 -4.96 7.39
C ILE A 6 26.06 -4.78 7.53
N VAL A 7 25.34 -4.95 6.43
CA VAL A 7 23.86 -4.92 6.37
C VAL A 7 23.37 -6.35 6.18
N ILE A 8 22.51 -6.81 7.06
CA ILE A 8 21.93 -8.15 7.01
C ILE A 8 20.57 -8.08 6.33
N GLY A 9 20.45 -8.73 5.18
CA GLY A 9 19.27 -8.77 4.33
C GLY A 9 19.31 -7.76 3.18
N SER A 10 18.97 -8.23 1.98
CA SER A 10 18.90 -7.43 0.74
C SER A 10 17.47 -7.08 0.33
N GLY A 11 16.55 -6.98 1.28
CA GLY A 11 15.25 -6.36 1.05
C GLY A 11 15.38 -4.86 0.79
N LEU A 12 14.29 -4.18 0.40
CA LEU A 12 14.34 -2.75 0.06
C LEU A 12 15.02 -1.88 1.12
N SER A 13 14.76 -2.13 2.41
CA SER A 13 15.37 -1.38 3.51
C SER A 13 16.88 -1.59 3.59
N GLY A 14 17.35 -2.83 3.45
CA GLY A 14 18.77 -3.16 3.47
C GLY A 14 19.52 -2.58 2.27
N LEU A 15 18.91 -2.67 1.08
CA LEU A 15 19.46 -2.07 -0.13
C LEU A 15 19.54 -0.53 0.00
N ALA A 16 18.47 0.11 0.48
CA ALA A 16 18.45 1.56 0.70
C ALA A 16 19.52 2.00 1.71
N ALA A 17 19.66 1.27 2.82
CA ALA A 17 20.69 1.54 3.82
C ALA A 17 22.11 1.40 3.22
N GLY A 18 22.34 0.33 2.46
CA GLY A 18 23.62 0.10 1.79
C GLY A 18 23.97 1.21 0.79
N ILE A 19 23.01 1.61 -0.06
CA ILE A 19 23.15 2.72 -1.01
C ILE A 19 23.48 4.01 -0.26
N ARG A 20 22.74 4.33 0.80
CA ARG A 20 22.98 5.58 1.56
C ARG A 20 24.35 5.61 2.20
N LEU A 21 24.81 4.53 2.81
CA LEU A 21 26.14 4.44 3.40
C LEU A 21 27.24 4.56 2.34
N ALA A 22 27.08 3.89 1.19
CA ALA A 22 28.03 3.97 0.09
C ALA A 22 28.14 5.39 -0.50
N MET A 23 27.07 6.18 -0.47
CA MET A 23 27.11 7.61 -0.87
C MET A 23 27.96 8.48 0.05
N PHE A 24 28.31 8.01 1.23
CA PHE A 24 29.23 8.66 2.18
C PHE A 24 30.59 7.94 2.24
N ASP A 25 31.00 7.34 1.12
CA ASP A 25 32.27 6.65 0.94
C ASP A 25 32.52 5.50 1.94
N LYS A 26 31.44 4.94 2.50
CA LYS A 26 31.53 3.77 3.37
C LYS A 26 31.60 2.49 2.56
N LYS A 27 32.54 1.63 2.92
CA LYS A 27 32.63 0.29 2.37
C LYS A 27 31.62 -0.62 3.03
N VAL A 28 30.57 -0.96 2.30
CA VAL A 28 29.43 -1.71 2.82
C VAL A 28 29.42 -3.14 2.27
N CYS A 29 29.14 -4.09 3.15
CA CYS A 29 28.84 -5.47 2.77
C CYS A 29 27.37 -5.73 3.06
N ILE A 30 26.62 -6.19 2.06
CA ILE A 30 25.23 -6.66 2.24
C ILE A 30 25.24 -8.19 2.20
N VAL A 31 24.74 -8.81 3.25
CA VAL A 31 24.68 -10.28 3.38
C VAL A 31 23.24 -10.71 3.21
N GLU A 32 22.99 -11.61 2.27
CA GLU A 32 21.66 -12.14 1.98
C GLU A 32 21.65 -13.67 2.14
N LYS A 33 20.62 -14.18 2.80
CA LYS A 33 20.42 -15.61 3.00
C LYS A 33 19.89 -16.31 1.74
N HIS A 34 19.07 -15.61 0.97
CA HIS A 34 18.39 -16.15 -0.21
C HIS A 34 19.27 -15.99 -1.46
N THR A 35 19.07 -16.83 -2.45
CA THR A 35 19.79 -16.76 -3.73
C THR A 35 19.31 -15.63 -4.64
N VAL A 36 18.10 -15.14 -4.41
CA VAL A 36 17.51 -14.01 -5.14
C VAL A 36 17.42 -12.81 -4.20
N LEU A 37 17.94 -11.66 -4.64
CA LEU A 37 17.91 -10.42 -3.88
C LEU A 37 16.51 -9.77 -3.95
N GLY A 38 16.20 -8.87 -3.01
CA GLY A 38 14.98 -8.05 -3.05
C GLY A 38 13.98 -8.37 -1.93
N GLY A 39 14.16 -9.46 -1.18
CA GLY A 39 13.24 -9.83 -0.09
C GLY A 39 11.81 -10.09 -0.61
N LEU A 40 10.82 -9.39 -0.08
CA LEU A 40 9.43 -9.50 -0.58
C LEU A 40 9.22 -8.92 -1.99
N ASN A 41 10.17 -8.14 -2.50
CA ASN A 41 10.16 -7.63 -3.87
C ASN A 41 10.99 -8.49 -4.82
N SER A 42 11.25 -9.74 -4.44
CA SER A 42 11.91 -10.74 -5.29
C SER A 42 10.88 -11.54 -6.09
N PHE A 43 11.37 -12.45 -6.89
CA PHE A 43 10.57 -13.35 -7.70
C PHE A 43 11.09 -14.79 -7.60
N TYR A 44 10.28 -15.74 -8.02
CA TYR A 44 10.68 -17.14 -8.22
C TYR A 44 10.19 -17.66 -9.57
N VAL A 45 10.86 -18.67 -10.07
CA VAL A 45 10.53 -19.30 -11.35
C VAL A 45 9.99 -20.72 -11.09
N ARG A 46 8.86 -21.06 -11.69
CA ARG A 46 8.27 -22.40 -11.66
C ARG A 46 7.73 -22.75 -13.04
N LYS A 47 8.15 -23.89 -13.60
CA LYS A 47 7.72 -24.35 -14.94
C LYS A 47 7.85 -23.27 -16.02
N ASN A 48 9.00 -22.61 -16.08
CA ASN A 48 9.31 -21.51 -17.00
C ASN A 48 8.39 -20.27 -16.90
N ARG A 49 7.70 -20.10 -15.78
CA ARG A 49 6.92 -18.89 -15.47
C ARG A 49 7.53 -18.20 -14.27
N THR A 50 7.63 -16.91 -14.37
CA THR A 50 8.08 -16.03 -13.27
C THR A 50 6.87 -15.60 -12.46
N PHE A 51 7.00 -15.70 -11.14
CA PHE A 51 6.01 -15.28 -10.15
C PHE A 51 6.67 -14.30 -9.19
N ASP A 52 5.98 -13.22 -8.91
CA ASP A 52 6.39 -12.27 -7.91
C ASP A 52 6.10 -12.80 -6.50
N VAL A 53 6.98 -12.52 -5.55
CA VAL A 53 6.82 -12.95 -4.15
C VAL A 53 5.81 -12.07 -3.42
N GLY A 54 5.87 -10.76 -3.66
CA GLY A 54 4.98 -9.77 -3.04
C GLY A 54 4.15 -9.02 -4.07
N LEU A 55 3.35 -8.09 -3.58
CA LEU A 55 2.60 -7.18 -4.43
C LEU A 55 3.56 -6.17 -5.08
N HIS A 56 3.51 -6.07 -6.39
CA HIS A 56 4.31 -5.11 -7.18
C HIS A 56 3.49 -3.87 -7.58
N ALA A 57 2.35 -3.64 -6.95
CA ALA A 57 1.62 -2.40 -7.09
C ALA A 57 2.37 -1.27 -6.36
N MET A 58 2.77 -0.25 -7.11
CA MET A 58 3.32 0.96 -6.52
C MET A 58 2.17 1.83 -6.03
N THR A 59 1.85 1.72 -4.76
CA THR A 59 0.94 2.64 -4.08
C THR A 59 1.65 3.97 -3.81
N ASN A 60 0.89 5.06 -3.61
CA ASN A 60 1.46 6.40 -3.39
C ASN A 60 2.40 6.88 -4.51
N PHE A 61 2.18 6.40 -5.74
CA PHE A 61 2.86 6.93 -6.91
C PHE A 61 2.49 8.41 -7.09
N THR A 62 3.52 9.22 -7.31
CA THR A 62 3.36 10.64 -7.60
C THR A 62 4.07 10.95 -8.91
N PRO A 63 3.42 11.61 -9.88
CA PRO A 63 4.03 11.98 -11.14
C PRO A 63 5.31 12.81 -10.96
N LYS A 64 6.19 12.76 -11.95
CA LYS A 64 7.40 13.58 -12.01
C LYS A 64 7.03 15.07 -11.90
N GLY A 65 7.75 15.80 -11.08
CA GLY A 65 7.54 17.25 -10.91
C GLY A 65 6.68 17.66 -9.70
N ILE A 66 5.97 16.74 -9.09
CA ILE A 66 5.25 17.04 -7.84
C ILE A 66 6.25 17.19 -6.70
N ARG A 67 6.31 18.41 -6.15
CA ARG A 67 7.21 18.73 -5.02
C ARG A 67 6.68 18.11 -3.72
N ASN A 68 7.62 17.74 -2.85
CA ASN A 68 7.36 17.24 -1.49
C ASN A 68 6.62 15.90 -1.39
N SER A 69 6.44 15.16 -2.48
CA SER A 69 5.89 13.81 -2.40
C SER A 69 6.83 12.85 -1.63
N PRO A 70 6.31 11.92 -0.85
CA PRO A 70 7.13 10.90 -0.18
C PRO A 70 8.01 10.12 -1.16
N LEU A 71 7.44 9.69 -2.29
CA LEU A 71 8.18 8.99 -3.34
C LEU A 71 9.31 9.87 -3.91
N GLY A 72 9.01 11.11 -4.28
CA GLY A 72 10.02 12.00 -4.83
C GLY A 72 11.16 12.30 -3.86
N LYS A 73 10.87 12.43 -2.55
CA LYS A 73 11.90 12.58 -1.52
C LYS A 73 12.77 11.33 -1.42
N LEU A 74 12.17 10.13 -1.43
CA LEU A 74 12.88 8.86 -1.36
C LEU A 74 13.79 8.67 -2.57
N LEU A 75 13.27 8.86 -3.78
CA LEU A 75 14.03 8.76 -5.02
C LEU A 75 15.25 9.71 -5.00
N LYS A 76 15.03 10.96 -4.62
CA LYS A 76 16.12 11.94 -4.49
C LYS A 76 17.19 11.49 -3.49
N GLN A 77 16.78 10.94 -2.34
CA GLN A 77 17.71 10.44 -1.32
C GLN A 77 18.55 9.26 -1.81
N LEU A 78 17.98 8.42 -2.68
CA LEU A 78 18.65 7.26 -3.25
C LEU A 78 19.29 7.55 -4.62
N ARG A 79 19.20 8.78 -5.13
CA ARG A 79 19.68 9.21 -6.45
C ARG A 79 19.03 8.45 -7.60
N PHE A 80 17.79 8.04 -7.43
CA PHE A 80 16.95 7.51 -8.50
C PHE A 80 16.08 8.62 -9.11
N SER A 81 15.67 8.40 -10.34
CA SER A 81 14.68 9.20 -11.06
C SER A 81 13.41 8.39 -11.33
N HIS A 82 12.32 9.08 -11.71
CA HIS A 82 11.12 8.38 -12.18
C HIS A 82 11.38 7.56 -13.45
N ASP A 83 12.36 7.97 -14.25
CA ASP A 83 12.70 7.32 -15.52
C ASP A 83 13.43 5.97 -15.33
N ASP A 84 13.90 5.67 -14.10
CA ASP A 84 14.48 4.38 -13.74
C ASP A 84 13.41 3.28 -13.55
N PHE A 85 12.13 3.66 -13.53
CA PHE A 85 11.01 2.72 -13.38
C PHE A 85 10.27 2.52 -14.70
N ARG A 86 9.95 1.27 -14.99
CA ARG A 86 8.98 0.91 -16.05
C ARG A 86 7.63 0.68 -15.39
N LEU A 87 6.86 1.75 -15.24
CA LEU A 87 5.55 1.69 -14.61
C LEU A 87 4.48 1.48 -15.68
N CYS A 88 3.59 0.53 -15.40
CA CYS A 88 2.35 0.34 -16.14
C CYS A 88 1.20 0.82 -15.27
N GLN A 89 0.32 1.66 -15.83
CA GLN A 89 -0.87 2.08 -15.13
C GLN A 89 -1.78 0.88 -14.88
N GLN A 90 -2.33 0.79 -13.69
CA GLN A 90 -3.36 -0.18 -13.38
C GLN A 90 -4.62 0.13 -14.20
N HIS A 91 -5.11 -0.86 -14.94
CA HIS A 91 -6.35 -0.69 -15.69
C HIS A 91 -7.57 -0.84 -14.79
N MET A 92 -7.62 -1.92 -14.02
CA MET A 92 -8.72 -2.22 -13.11
C MET A 92 -8.33 -3.35 -12.15
N SER A 93 -8.82 -3.27 -10.92
CA SER A 93 -8.85 -4.39 -9.97
C SER A 93 -10.30 -4.68 -9.58
N GLU A 94 -10.55 -5.90 -9.14
CA GLU A 94 -11.88 -6.34 -8.73
C GLU A 94 -11.80 -7.14 -7.42
N ILE A 95 -12.67 -6.81 -6.48
CA ILE A 95 -12.93 -7.59 -5.29
C ILE A 95 -14.20 -8.39 -5.58
N ARG A 96 -14.09 -9.71 -5.69
CA ARG A 96 -15.21 -10.58 -6.07
C ARG A 96 -15.62 -11.47 -4.90
N PHE A 97 -16.88 -11.36 -4.53
CA PHE A 97 -17.59 -12.23 -3.62
C PHE A 97 -18.70 -13.00 -4.37
N PRO A 98 -19.32 -14.03 -3.81
CA PRO A 98 -20.28 -14.86 -4.57
C PRO A 98 -21.38 -14.09 -5.28
N GLU A 99 -21.97 -13.09 -4.64
CA GLU A 99 -23.12 -12.32 -5.15
C GLU A 99 -22.81 -10.86 -5.48
N HIS A 100 -21.62 -10.38 -5.13
CA HIS A 100 -21.21 -8.98 -5.29
C HIS A 100 -19.81 -8.89 -5.85
N SER A 101 -19.56 -7.85 -6.65
CA SER A 101 -18.22 -7.46 -7.03
C SER A 101 -18.05 -5.96 -6.97
N LEU A 102 -16.89 -5.50 -6.54
CA LEU A 102 -16.50 -4.09 -6.53
C LEU A 102 -15.24 -3.93 -7.36
N ARG A 103 -15.33 -3.14 -8.41
CA ARG A 103 -14.21 -2.79 -9.26
C ARG A 103 -13.62 -1.47 -8.79
N PHE A 104 -12.32 -1.34 -8.92
CA PHE A 104 -11.64 -0.08 -8.62
C PHE A 104 -10.45 0.15 -9.52
N THR A 105 -10.15 1.42 -9.73
CA THR A 105 -9.01 1.93 -10.48
C THR A 105 -8.32 2.99 -9.63
N ASN A 106 -7.52 3.85 -10.26
CA ASN A 106 -7.01 5.06 -9.61
C ASN A 106 -8.04 6.20 -9.53
N ASP A 107 -9.25 5.97 -10.04
CA ASP A 107 -10.37 6.91 -9.97
C ASP A 107 -11.29 6.53 -8.80
N PHE A 108 -11.33 7.39 -7.81
CA PHE A 108 -12.13 7.14 -6.62
C PHE A 108 -13.63 7.33 -6.86
N GLU A 109 -14.02 8.24 -7.75
CA GLU A 109 -15.44 8.47 -8.10
C GLU A 109 -16.01 7.21 -8.74
N PHE A 110 -15.21 6.52 -9.57
CA PHE A 110 -15.59 5.22 -10.12
C PHE A 110 -15.85 4.19 -9.01
N PHE A 111 -14.99 4.14 -7.98
CA PHE A 111 -15.20 3.21 -6.86
C PHE A 111 -16.44 3.56 -6.03
N GLN A 112 -16.69 4.85 -5.78
CA GLN A 112 -17.93 5.29 -5.11
C GLN A 112 -19.17 4.88 -5.90
N GLN A 113 -19.14 5.00 -7.23
CA GLN A 113 -20.26 4.57 -8.08
C GLN A 113 -20.46 3.06 -8.02
N GLU A 114 -19.40 2.26 -8.02
CA GLU A 114 -19.49 0.80 -7.84
C GLU A 114 -20.14 0.44 -6.50
N VAL A 115 -19.79 1.14 -5.42
CA VAL A 115 -20.46 0.95 -4.12
C VAL A 115 -21.93 1.37 -4.17
N ALA A 116 -22.27 2.48 -4.82
CA ALA A 116 -23.65 2.92 -4.96
C ALA A 116 -24.51 1.93 -5.77
N ASP A 117 -23.95 1.36 -6.82
CA ASP A 117 -24.65 0.40 -7.68
C ASP A 117 -24.86 -0.95 -7.00
N GLN A 118 -23.84 -1.46 -6.31
CA GLN A 118 -23.88 -2.77 -5.65
C GLN A 118 -24.56 -2.73 -4.26
N PHE A 119 -24.47 -1.61 -3.57
CA PHE A 119 -24.96 -1.41 -2.20
C PHE A 119 -25.71 -0.08 -2.05
N PRO A 120 -26.82 0.16 -2.79
CA PRO A 120 -27.47 1.47 -2.84
C PRO A 120 -27.99 1.98 -1.49
N LYS A 121 -28.23 1.09 -0.52
CA LYS A 121 -28.66 1.47 0.83
C LYS A 121 -27.51 1.88 1.74
N GLU A 122 -26.26 1.62 1.34
CA GLU A 122 -25.07 1.86 2.15
C GLU A 122 -24.27 3.09 1.71
N ILE A 123 -24.60 3.69 0.57
CA ILE A 123 -23.79 4.77 -0.03
C ILE A 123 -23.62 5.98 0.89
N ASP A 124 -24.66 6.38 1.61
CA ASP A 124 -24.57 7.50 2.54
C ASP A 124 -23.65 7.19 3.74
N GLY A 125 -23.73 5.96 4.25
CA GLY A 125 -22.84 5.46 5.30
C GLY A 125 -21.41 5.36 4.82
N PHE A 126 -21.22 4.85 3.60
CA PHE A 126 -19.89 4.78 2.97
C PHE A 126 -19.27 6.18 2.79
N ASN A 127 -20.02 7.16 2.31
CA ASN A 127 -19.51 8.52 2.15
C ASN A 127 -19.09 9.14 3.49
N LYS A 128 -19.87 8.95 4.55
CA LYS A 128 -19.49 9.40 5.91
C LYS A 128 -18.24 8.70 6.43
N LEU A 129 -18.08 7.40 6.14
CA LEU A 129 -16.87 6.68 6.46
C LEU A 129 -15.65 7.27 5.71
N VAL A 130 -15.82 7.58 4.42
CA VAL A 130 -14.77 8.22 3.61
C VAL A 130 -14.37 9.57 4.20
N GLU A 131 -15.32 10.42 4.55
CA GLU A 131 -15.05 11.70 5.23
C GLU A 131 -14.26 11.49 6.53
N LYS A 132 -14.65 10.49 7.34
CA LYS A 132 -13.95 10.12 8.56
C LYS A 132 -12.51 9.69 8.27
N ILE A 133 -12.30 8.86 7.25
CA ILE A 133 -10.97 8.40 6.83
C ILE A 133 -10.11 9.59 6.36
N LEU A 134 -10.66 10.48 5.54
CA LEU A 134 -9.92 11.63 5.00
C LEU A 134 -9.55 12.64 6.09
N SER A 135 -10.40 12.81 7.10
CA SER A 135 -10.12 13.69 8.25
C SER A 135 -9.14 13.11 9.27
N PHE A 136 -8.74 11.85 9.11
CA PHE A 136 -7.86 11.16 10.06
C PHE A 136 -6.40 11.57 9.86
N ASP A 137 -5.75 12.04 10.94
CA ASP A 137 -4.33 12.39 10.91
C ASP A 137 -3.46 11.15 11.10
N GLU A 138 -2.87 10.69 10.01
CA GLU A 138 -2.00 9.51 9.98
C GLU A 138 -0.65 9.74 10.68
N LEU A 139 -0.27 10.98 10.91
CA LEU A 139 1.01 11.34 11.51
C LEU A 139 0.93 11.54 13.03
N ASN A 140 -0.28 11.55 13.58
CA ASN A 140 -0.47 11.65 15.02
C ASN A 140 -0.20 10.30 15.68
N LEU A 141 1.00 10.15 16.24
CA LEU A 141 1.45 8.95 16.95
C LEU A 141 1.10 8.95 18.44
N ASP A 142 0.44 9.98 18.94
CA ASP A 142 0.20 10.16 20.37
C ASP A 142 -0.92 9.27 20.93
N ASP A 143 -1.85 8.82 20.07
CA ASP A 143 -2.95 7.93 20.45
C ASP A 143 -2.70 6.48 19.95
N LYS A 144 -1.72 5.82 20.53
CA LYS A 144 -1.32 4.43 20.18
C LYS A 144 -2.28 3.35 20.69
N LYS A 145 -3.56 3.63 20.91
CA LYS A 145 -4.52 2.57 21.19
C LYS A 145 -4.83 1.84 19.89
N THR A 146 -4.50 0.57 19.82
CA THR A 146 -4.94 -0.30 18.73
C THR A 146 -6.46 -0.29 18.67
N LEU A 147 -7.02 0.35 17.64
CA LEU A 147 -8.44 0.43 17.38
C LEU A 147 -8.81 -0.64 16.34
N SER A 148 -9.80 -1.46 16.66
CA SER A 148 -10.35 -2.39 15.68
C SER A 148 -11.08 -1.62 14.58
N SER A 149 -10.82 -1.94 13.30
CA SER A 149 -11.48 -1.31 12.17
C SER A 149 -12.95 -1.72 12.06
N ARG A 150 -13.24 -2.99 12.28
CA ARG A 150 -14.59 -3.55 12.07
C ARG A 150 -15.68 -2.82 12.85
N PRO A 151 -15.60 -2.60 14.19
CA PRO A 151 -16.62 -1.85 14.92
C PRO A 151 -16.79 -0.41 14.41
N ILE A 152 -15.72 0.20 13.93
CA ILE A 152 -15.80 1.56 13.36
C ILE A 152 -16.54 1.51 12.01
N LEU A 153 -16.21 0.58 11.13
CA LEU A 153 -16.93 0.40 9.87
C LEU A 153 -18.42 0.10 10.10
N GLU A 154 -18.74 -0.77 11.06
CA GLU A 154 -20.11 -1.14 11.45
C GLU A 154 -20.95 0.05 11.96
N SER A 155 -20.28 1.09 12.49
CA SER A 155 -20.96 2.31 12.90
C SER A 155 -21.47 3.15 11.70
N PHE A 156 -20.89 2.97 10.52
CA PHE A 156 -21.27 3.67 9.27
C PHE A 156 -22.03 2.78 8.30
N ILE A 157 -21.64 1.53 8.17
CA ILE A 157 -22.11 0.56 7.17
C ILE A 157 -22.82 -0.57 7.89
N LYS A 158 -24.01 -0.96 7.41
CA LYS A 158 -24.79 -2.04 8.03
C LYS A 158 -24.67 -3.37 7.30
N ASN A 159 -24.31 -3.35 6.03
CA ASN A 159 -24.14 -4.56 5.25
C ASN A 159 -22.76 -5.21 5.55
N PRO A 160 -22.73 -6.41 6.15
CA PRO A 160 -21.49 -7.08 6.54
C PRO A 160 -20.64 -7.47 5.31
N ILE A 161 -21.27 -7.76 4.17
CA ILE A 161 -20.54 -8.12 2.93
C ILE A 161 -19.72 -6.92 2.44
N LEU A 162 -20.30 -5.72 2.45
CA LEU A 162 -19.55 -4.51 2.07
C LEU A 162 -18.37 -4.27 3.02
N ILE A 163 -18.55 -4.47 4.33
CA ILE A 163 -17.47 -4.36 5.32
C ILE A 163 -16.35 -5.35 5.01
N ASP A 164 -16.69 -6.61 4.71
CA ASP A 164 -15.73 -7.64 4.35
C ASP A 164 -15.01 -7.33 3.03
N MET A 165 -15.75 -6.83 2.03
CA MET A 165 -15.17 -6.40 0.75
C MET A 165 -14.21 -5.22 0.91
N LEU A 166 -14.51 -4.26 1.79
CA LEU A 166 -13.62 -3.13 2.08
C LEU A 166 -12.35 -3.57 2.81
N ASN A 167 -12.44 -4.58 3.69
CA ASN A 167 -11.26 -5.13 4.37
C ASN A 167 -10.44 -6.08 3.49
N CYS A 168 -11.05 -6.75 2.52
CA CYS A 168 -10.40 -7.81 1.72
C CYS A 168 -9.07 -7.39 1.08
N PRO A 169 -8.97 -6.32 0.28
CA PRO A 169 -7.70 -5.93 -0.35
C PRO A 169 -6.66 -5.46 0.66
N LEU A 170 -7.12 -4.94 1.80
CA LEU A 170 -6.28 -4.35 2.83
C LEU A 170 -5.58 -5.43 3.67
N MET A 171 -6.17 -6.60 3.78
CA MET A 171 -5.61 -7.75 4.50
C MET A 171 -4.34 -8.31 3.85
N TYR A 172 -4.12 -8.10 2.55
CA TYR A 172 -2.89 -8.53 1.86
C TYR A 172 -1.63 -7.78 2.34
N TYR A 173 -1.79 -6.69 3.07
CA TYR A 173 -0.67 -5.88 3.56
C TYR A 173 -0.19 -6.26 4.97
N GLY A 174 -0.47 -7.48 5.41
CA GLY A 174 0.19 -8.05 6.59
C GLY A 174 -0.58 -7.95 7.89
N ASN A 175 -1.89 -7.97 7.83
CA ASN A 175 -2.70 -8.10 9.04
C ASN A 175 -2.74 -9.55 9.55
N ALA A 176 -2.52 -9.75 10.86
CA ALA A 176 -2.56 -11.05 11.52
C ALA A 176 -3.93 -11.39 12.13
N ARG A 177 -4.90 -10.47 12.08
CA ARG A 177 -6.25 -10.70 12.64
C ARG A 177 -7.18 -11.19 11.56
N GLU A 178 -7.85 -12.29 11.83
CA GLU A 178 -8.87 -12.82 10.93
C GLU A 178 -10.10 -11.90 10.90
N GLY A 179 -10.47 -11.47 9.70
CA GLY A 179 -11.66 -10.64 9.45
C GLY A 179 -11.64 -9.21 10.02
N ASP A 180 -10.50 -8.73 10.51
CA ASP A 180 -10.36 -7.40 11.08
C ASP A 180 -8.92 -6.89 10.95
N MET A 181 -8.71 -5.58 11.12
CA MET A 181 -7.38 -4.98 11.17
C MET A 181 -7.38 -3.76 12.11
N ASP A 182 -6.21 -3.25 12.39
CA ASP A 182 -6.06 -1.97 13.08
C ASP A 182 -6.61 -0.84 12.21
N PHE A 183 -7.41 0.06 12.79
CA PHE A 183 -8.06 1.14 12.02
C PHE A 183 -7.05 2.13 11.44
N TYR A 184 -5.92 2.35 12.10
CA TYR A 184 -4.82 3.15 11.54
C TYR A 184 -4.29 2.55 10.25
N GLN A 185 -4.03 1.25 10.26
CA GLN A 185 -3.59 0.53 9.08
C GLN A 185 -4.67 0.55 7.99
N PHE A 186 -5.93 0.39 8.38
CA PHE A 186 -7.07 0.50 7.46
C PHE A 186 -7.08 1.85 6.74
N VAL A 187 -6.97 2.96 7.48
CA VAL A 187 -6.96 4.31 6.91
C VAL A 187 -5.80 4.49 5.92
N ILE A 188 -4.58 4.12 6.32
CA ILE A 188 -3.40 4.23 5.45
C ILE A 188 -3.59 3.43 4.16
N MET A 189 -4.05 2.18 4.28
CA MET A 189 -4.27 1.31 3.13
C MET A 189 -5.42 1.80 2.27
N PHE A 190 -6.55 2.19 2.86
CA PHE A 190 -7.69 2.73 2.13
C PHE A 190 -7.28 3.95 1.31
N LYS A 191 -6.61 4.92 1.92
CA LYS A 191 -6.09 6.09 1.22
C LYS A 191 -5.11 5.72 0.11
N SER A 192 -4.26 4.73 0.32
CA SER A 192 -3.24 4.36 -0.66
C SER A 192 -3.73 3.46 -1.79
N VAL A 193 -4.77 2.66 -1.57
CA VAL A 193 -5.27 1.68 -2.56
C VAL A 193 -6.56 2.16 -3.22
N LEU A 194 -7.51 2.66 -2.45
CA LEU A 194 -8.87 2.93 -2.90
C LEU A 194 -9.17 4.42 -3.13
N SER A 195 -8.46 5.35 -2.46
CA SER A 195 -8.82 6.78 -2.52
C SER A 195 -7.90 7.66 -3.38
N LYS A 196 -7.09 7.09 -4.24
CA LYS A 196 -6.01 7.80 -4.94
C LYS A 196 -6.42 8.58 -6.17
N ALA A 197 -7.51 9.25 -6.15
CA ALA A 197 -7.85 10.15 -7.24
C ALA A 197 -7.91 11.64 -6.86
N SER A 198 -7.42 12.03 -5.71
CA SER A 198 -7.36 13.47 -5.43
C SER A 198 -5.96 14.01 -5.70
N PRO A 199 -5.77 14.90 -6.69
CA PRO A 199 -4.49 15.56 -6.97
C PRO A 199 -4.06 16.55 -5.87
N ASN A 200 -4.80 16.66 -4.77
CA ASN A 200 -4.65 17.68 -3.72
C ASN A 200 -4.41 17.14 -2.30
N LEU A 201 -3.86 15.91 -2.16
CA LEU A 201 -3.37 15.45 -0.85
C LEU A 201 -1.86 15.27 -0.87
#